data_a2c682a2156766ff1861210e14c82190
#
_entry.id   a2c682a2156766ff1861210e14c82190
#
_cell.length_a   1.000
_cell.length_b   1.000
_cell.length_c   1.000
_cell.angle_alpha   90.00
_cell.angle_beta   90.00
_cell.angle_gamma   90.00
#
_symmetry.space_group_name_H-M   'P 1'
#
loop_
_entity.id
_entity.type
_entity.pdbx_description
1 polymer ?
#
loop_
_entity_poly.entity_id
_entity_poly.type
_entity_poly.pdbx_seq_one_letter_code
_entity_poly.pdbx_strand_id
1 'polypeptide(L)' 'MSVDMAVKVLDESLGKVVLIKLKGGKVIRGNLHGFDQHMNLLLQDSVELLEENKSNDLGTIVVRGDNVVIISPPPPV' A
#
# COMPACT_ATOMS: atom_id res chain seq x y z
N MET A 1 8.70 16.14 -4.79
CA MET A 1 8.64 14.95 -5.66
C MET A 1 7.50 15.12 -6.65
N SER A 2 7.75 14.83 -7.92
CA SER A 2 6.72 14.94 -8.93
C SER A 2 5.78 13.74 -8.89
N VAL A 3 4.57 13.92 -9.43
CA VAL A 3 3.61 12.82 -9.58
C VAL A 3 4.22 11.68 -10.40
N ASP A 4 5.04 12.00 -11.40
CA ASP A 4 5.66 11.00 -12.26
C ASP A 4 6.61 10.09 -11.49
N MET A 5 7.34 10.61 -10.52
CA MET A 5 8.21 9.79 -9.68
C MET A 5 7.41 8.84 -8.80
N ALA A 6 6.31 9.32 -8.22
CA ALA A 6 5.44 8.47 -7.42
C ALA A 6 4.82 7.36 -8.26
N VAL A 7 4.33 7.71 -9.44
CA VAL A 7 3.74 6.73 -10.38
C VAL A 7 4.78 5.69 -10.76
N LYS A 8 6.03 6.10 -11.01
CA LYS A 8 7.09 5.16 -11.36
C LYS A 8 7.34 4.14 -10.25
N VAL A 9 7.41 4.61 -9.00
CA VAL A 9 7.62 3.70 -7.86
C VAL A 9 6.47 2.72 -7.72
N LEU A 10 5.24 3.20 -7.87
CA LEU A 10 4.07 2.34 -7.80
C LEU A 10 4.04 1.33 -8.94
N ASP A 11 4.38 1.76 -10.15
CA ASP A 11 4.40 0.88 -11.31
C ASP A 11 5.42 -0.24 -11.12
N GLU A 12 6.59 0.06 -10.58
CA GLU A 12 7.62 -0.92 -10.28
C GLU A 12 7.21 -1.87 -9.15
N SER A 13 6.24 -1.47 -8.33
CA SER A 13 5.75 -2.26 -7.21
C SER A 13 4.55 -3.13 -7.56
N LEU A 14 4.02 -3.03 -8.78
CA LEU A 14 2.89 -3.85 -9.20
C LEU A 14 3.24 -5.33 -9.09
N GLY A 15 2.31 -6.12 -8.52
CA GLY A 15 2.49 -7.54 -8.29
C GLY A 15 3.35 -7.88 -7.07
N LYS A 16 3.81 -6.88 -6.33
CA LYS A 16 4.68 -7.07 -5.17
C LYS A 16 3.98 -6.65 -3.89
N VAL A 17 4.50 -7.15 -2.78
CA VAL A 17 3.98 -6.78 -1.46
C VAL A 17 4.49 -5.39 -1.10
N VAL A 18 3.57 -4.51 -0.72
CA VAL A 18 3.88 -3.16 -0.25
C VAL A 18 3.38 -2.98 1.18
N LEU A 19 3.98 -2.05 1.88
CA LEU A 19 3.57 -1.65 3.22
C LEU A 19 3.03 -0.22 3.13
N ILE A 20 1.85 0.01 3.66
CA ILE A 20 1.18 1.30 3.56
C ILE A 20 0.79 1.78 4.95
N LYS A 21 1.19 3.00 5.28
CA LYS A 21 0.76 3.65 6.51
C LYS A 21 -0.33 4.66 6.17
N LEU A 22 -1.42 4.59 6.90
CA LEU A 22 -2.59 5.44 6.70
C LEU A 22 -2.64 6.55 7.76
N LYS A 23 -3.42 7.58 7.47
CA LYS A 23 -3.78 8.57 8.48
C LYS A 23 -4.41 7.86 9.67
N GLY A 24 -4.09 8.31 10.88
CA GLY A 24 -4.57 7.65 12.08
C GLY A 24 -3.68 6.53 12.59
N GLY A 25 -2.65 6.16 11.83
CA GLY A 25 -1.64 5.22 12.29
C GLY A 25 -1.82 3.77 11.87
N LYS A 26 -2.90 3.45 11.17
CA LYS A 26 -3.06 2.08 10.66
C LYS A 26 -1.98 1.74 9.66
N VAL A 27 -1.49 0.50 9.71
CA VAL A 27 -0.50 -0.02 8.78
C VAL A 27 -1.08 -1.24 8.09
N ILE A 28 -1.00 -1.26 6.77
CA ILE A 28 -1.53 -2.33 5.93
C ILE A 28 -0.41 -2.88 5.06
N ARG A 29 -0.33 -4.20 4.96
CA ARG A 29 0.54 -4.90 4.04
C ARG A 29 -0.31 -5.64 3.02
N GLY A 30 0.03 -5.56 1.74
CA GLY A 30 -0.73 -6.26 0.72
C GLY A 30 -0.02 -6.26 -0.62
N ASN A 31 -0.52 -7.08 -1.52
CA ASN A 31 -0.04 -7.12 -2.90
C ASN A 31 -0.67 -5.98 -3.69
N LEU A 32 0.16 -5.14 -4.30
CA LEU A 32 -0.32 -4.03 -5.10
C LEU A 32 -0.73 -4.55 -6.47
N HIS A 33 -2.00 -4.44 -6.79
CA HIS A 33 -2.55 -4.90 -8.07
C HIS A 33 -2.89 -3.77 -9.02
N GLY A 34 -3.08 -2.56 -8.51
CA GLY A 34 -3.40 -1.43 -9.35
C GLY A 34 -3.37 -0.14 -8.58
N PHE A 35 -3.30 0.96 -9.30
CA PHE A 35 -3.36 2.29 -8.73
C PHE A 35 -3.84 3.27 -9.81
N ASP A 36 -4.29 4.43 -9.39
CA ASP A 36 -4.71 5.48 -10.31
C ASP A 36 -3.94 6.77 -10.06
N GLN A 37 -4.28 7.80 -10.83
CA GLN A 37 -3.62 9.10 -10.74
C GLN A 37 -3.87 9.84 -9.43
N HIS A 38 -4.89 9.43 -8.68
CA HIS A 38 -5.21 9.99 -7.37
C HIS A 38 -4.54 9.21 -6.24
N MET A 39 -3.67 8.26 -6.59
CA MET A 39 -2.99 7.39 -5.64
C MET A 39 -3.93 6.48 -4.87
N ASN A 40 -5.13 6.22 -5.40
CA ASN A 40 -5.95 5.14 -4.88
C ASN A 40 -5.28 3.82 -5.24
N LEU A 41 -5.25 2.88 -4.29
CA LEU A 41 -4.50 1.64 -4.42
C LEU A 41 -5.43 0.46 -4.32
N LEU A 42 -5.30 -0.49 -5.26
CA LEU A 42 -5.98 -1.77 -5.19
C LEU A 42 -4.99 -2.79 -4.62
N LEU A 43 -5.33 -3.34 -3.46
CA LEU A 43 -4.50 -4.34 -2.78
C LEU A 43 -5.23 -5.67 -2.70
N GLN A 44 -4.48 -6.75 -2.86
CA GLN A 44 -5.00 -8.11 -2.66
C GLN A 44 -4.21 -8.80 -1.56
N ASP A 45 -4.83 -9.80 -0.94
CA ASP A 45 -4.25 -10.56 0.17
C ASP A 45 -3.71 -9.62 1.26
N SER A 46 -4.48 -8.56 1.55
CA SER A 46 -4.04 -7.53 2.46
C SER A 46 -4.34 -7.90 3.91
N VAL A 47 -3.49 -7.39 4.79
CA VAL A 47 -3.64 -7.55 6.23
C VAL A 47 -3.36 -6.22 6.90
N GLU A 48 -4.13 -5.93 7.95
CA GLU A 48 -3.83 -4.84 8.85
C GLU A 48 -2.87 -5.36 9.91
N LEU A 49 -1.75 -4.68 10.10
CA LEU A 49 -0.76 -5.07 11.09
C LEU A 49 -1.12 -4.42 12.42
N LEU A 50 -1.30 -5.25 13.44
CA LEU A 50 -1.67 -4.83 14.78
C LEU A 50 -0.48 -4.99 15.73
N GLU A 51 -0.66 -4.54 16.97
CA GLU A 51 0.37 -4.69 18.00
C GLU A 51 0.57 -6.17 18.36
N GLU A 52 1.73 -6.47 18.93
CA GLU A 52 2.05 -7.81 19.46
C GLU A 52 2.04 -8.90 18.39
N ASN A 53 2.49 -8.56 17.18
CA ASN A 53 2.56 -9.49 16.03
C ASN A 53 1.20 -10.06 15.62
N LYS A 54 0.13 -9.38 15.95
CA LYS A 54 -1.20 -9.73 15.50
C LYS A 54 -1.50 -9.09 14.17
N SER A 55 -2.39 -9.68 13.41
CA SER A 55 -2.84 -9.13 12.13
C SER A 55 -4.33 -9.40 11.95
N ASN A 56 -4.93 -8.60 11.09
CA ASN A 56 -6.34 -8.73 10.75
C ASN A 56 -6.45 -8.82 9.23
N ASP A 57 -6.97 -9.96 8.74
CA ASP A 57 -7.10 -10.19 7.31
C ASP A 57 -8.17 -9.28 6.71
N LEU A 58 -7.82 -8.56 5.64
CA LEU A 58 -8.71 -7.65 4.95
C LEU A 58 -9.08 -8.12 3.55
N GLY A 59 -8.31 -9.04 2.96
CA GLY A 59 -8.55 -9.53 1.61
C GLY A 59 -8.26 -8.48 0.56
N THR A 60 -9.15 -8.35 -0.42
CA THR A 60 -9.02 -7.37 -1.49
C THR A 60 -9.65 -6.06 -1.04
N ILE A 61 -8.88 -4.99 -1.05
CA ILE A 61 -9.33 -3.67 -0.61
C ILE A 61 -8.87 -2.59 -1.57
N VAL A 62 -9.60 -1.49 -1.56
CA VAL A 62 -9.17 -0.25 -2.20
C VAL A 62 -8.85 0.76 -1.10
N VAL A 63 -7.64 1.29 -1.13
CA VAL A 63 -7.21 2.32 -0.20
C VAL A 63 -7.27 3.66 -0.92
N ARG A 64 -7.99 4.60 -0.35
CA ARG A 64 -8.11 5.94 -0.95
C ARG A 64 -6.80 6.69 -0.78
N GLY A 65 -6.38 7.34 -1.87
CA GLY A 65 -5.10 8.05 -1.89
C GLY A 65 -4.99 9.15 -0.83
N ASP A 66 -6.10 9.81 -0.51
CA ASP A 66 -6.11 10.88 0.50
C ASP A 66 -5.88 10.37 1.93
N ASN A 67 -5.95 9.06 2.15
CA ASN A 67 -5.66 8.43 3.43
C ASN A 67 -4.22 7.93 3.56
N VAL A 68 -3.48 7.88 2.46
CA VAL A 68 -2.12 7.32 2.44
C VAL A 68 -1.12 8.36 2.93
N VAL A 69 -0.31 8.01 3.91
CA VAL A 69 0.76 8.86 4.43
C VAL A 69 2.10 8.41 3.86
N ILE A 70 2.36 7.11 3.92
CA ILE A 70 3.62 6.51 3.46
C ILE A 70 3.31 5.22 2.73
N ILE A 71 3.97 5.02 1.58
CA ILE A 71 4.00 3.74 0.89
C ILE A 71 5.45 3.27 0.89
N SER A 72 5.67 2.07 1.40
CA SER A 72 6.99 1.47 1.40
C SER A 72 7.01 0.33 0.39
N PRO A 73 7.78 0.45 -0.69
CA PRO A 73 7.92 -0.65 -1.64
C PRO A 73 8.69 -1.80 -0.98
N PRO A 74 8.64 -3.01 -1.56
CA PRO A 74 9.38 -4.13 -1.00
C PRO A 74 10.88 -3.82 -1.05
N PRO A 75 11.66 -4.39 -0.10
CA PRO A 75 13.09 -4.18 -0.12
C PRO A 75 13.70 -4.78 -1.40
N PRO A 76 14.81 -4.23 -1.91
CA PRO A 76 15.49 -4.82 -3.06
C PRO A 76 16.03 -6.21 -2.67
N VAL A 77 15.98 -7.11 -3.63
CA VAL A 77 16.46 -8.48 -3.44
C VAL A 77 17.97 -8.55 -3.64
#